data_0f2c2a74dfa8d7d5c8f484653f8ff5e8
#
_entry.id   0f2c2a74dfa8d7d5c8f484653f8ff5e8
#
_cell.length_a   1.000
_cell.length_b   1.000
_cell.length_c   1.000
_cell.angle_alpha   90.00
_cell.angle_beta   90.00
_cell.angle_gamma   90.00
#
_symmetry.space_group_name_H-M   'P 1'
#
loop_
_entity.id
_entity.type
_entity.pdbx_description
1 polymer ?
#
loop_
_entity_poly.entity_id
_entity_poly.type
_entity_poly.pdbx_seq_one_letter_code
_entity_poly.pdbx_strand_id
1 'polypeptide(L)'
;MNSTLVRPDEVADRLAAVQQRVADAAGRSGRPPSAVRLVVVTKGVPPPVMQAVLDAGATDLGENRAQELLAKAPELAALSGEAPNPARPTWHFIGRLQRNKVAALAPLVDLWQSVDRLELGQTIAGRAPGAAVLAEVNVADDPAKAGVAPDDAPALVDGLRSAGLSVDGLMTIPAAGRDPRPAFAALAELADRLGLAEVSMGMSDDYEVAVEEGATIVRVGRAIFGPTSKGPR
;
A
#
# COMPACT_ATOMS: atom_id res chain seq x y z
N MET A 1 28.73 -4.87 4.49
CA MET A 1 28.11 -5.84 3.56
C MET A 1 27.26 -5.02 2.60
N ASN A 2 27.73 -4.86 1.35
CA ASN A 2 26.99 -4.14 0.32
C ASN A 2 25.71 -4.94 0.02
N SER A 3 24.55 -4.41 0.44
CA SER A 3 23.27 -4.83 -0.11
C SER A 3 23.29 -4.39 -1.57
N THR A 4 23.50 -5.33 -2.49
CA THR A 4 23.48 -5.05 -3.92
C THR A 4 22.02 -4.71 -4.26
N LEU A 5 21.72 -3.43 -4.38
CA LEU A 5 20.44 -2.98 -4.93
C LEU A 5 20.33 -3.60 -6.34
N VAL A 6 19.14 -4.07 -6.65
CA VAL A 6 18.80 -4.59 -7.99
C VAL A 6 19.15 -3.52 -9.02
N ARG A 7 19.76 -3.94 -10.11
CA ARG A 7 20.05 -3.04 -11.24
C ARG A 7 18.75 -2.65 -11.95
N PRO A 8 18.70 -1.44 -12.55
CA PRO A 8 17.49 -0.99 -13.24
C PRO A 8 17.00 -1.95 -14.35
N ASP A 9 17.89 -2.61 -15.04
CA ASP A 9 17.57 -3.61 -16.08
C ASP A 9 16.91 -4.88 -15.52
N GLU A 10 17.25 -5.29 -14.30
CA GLU A 10 16.61 -6.44 -13.63
C GLU A 10 15.24 -6.10 -13.01
N VAL A 11 14.97 -4.82 -12.77
CA VAL A 11 13.72 -4.37 -12.13
C VAL A 11 12.51 -4.66 -13.01
N ALA A 12 12.61 -4.38 -14.32
CA ALA A 12 11.54 -4.61 -15.27
C ALA A 12 11.12 -6.09 -15.32
N ASP A 13 12.09 -7.00 -15.40
CA ASP A 13 11.83 -8.45 -15.43
C ASP A 13 11.16 -8.93 -14.14
N ARG A 14 11.64 -8.45 -12.98
CA ARG A 14 11.07 -8.82 -11.69
C ARG A 14 9.67 -8.23 -11.48
N LEU A 15 9.43 -7.01 -11.94
CA LEU A 15 8.10 -6.40 -11.92
C LEU A 15 7.13 -7.23 -12.79
N ALA A 16 7.54 -7.55 -14.03
CA ALA A 16 6.74 -8.37 -14.94
C ALA A 16 6.43 -9.75 -14.36
N ALA A 17 7.42 -10.40 -13.72
CA ALA A 17 7.20 -11.68 -13.03
C ALA A 17 6.19 -11.58 -11.89
N VAL A 18 6.21 -10.49 -11.09
CA VAL A 18 5.23 -10.27 -10.03
C VAL A 18 3.84 -10.00 -10.62
N GLN A 19 3.75 -9.18 -11.66
CA GLN A 19 2.48 -8.88 -12.35
C GLN A 19 1.85 -10.16 -12.93
N GLN A 20 2.66 -11.03 -13.54
CA GLN A 20 2.18 -12.31 -14.06
C GLN A 20 1.63 -13.20 -12.95
N ARG A 21 2.33 -13.33 -11.80
CA ARG A 21 1.85 -14.13 -10.67
C ARG A 21 0.58 -13.56 -10.04
N VAL A 22 0.43 -12.22 -9.99
CA VAL A 22 -0.82 -11.58 -9.58
C VAL A 22 -1.95 -11.93 -10.55
N ALA A 23 -1.69 -11.87 -11.87
CA ALA A 23 -2.67 -12.22 -12.89
C ALA A 23 -3.10 -13.69 -12.81
N ASP A 24 -2.14 -14.60 -12.60
CA ASP A 24 -2.40 -16.03 -12.46
C ASP A 24 -3.24 -16.32 -11.19
N ALA A 25 -2.93 -15.65 -10.07
CA ALA A 25 -3.70 -15.78 -8.83
C ALA A 25 -5.13 -15.22 -8.98
N ALA A 26 -5.31 -14.09 -9.66
CA ALA A 26 -6.63 -13.56 -10.00
C ALA A 26 -7.42 -14.54 -10.86
N GLY A 27 -6.77 -15.12 -11.89
CA GLY A 27 -7.39 -16.14 -12.74
C GLY A 27 -7.82 -17.39 -11.96
N ARG A 28 -7.02 -17.86 -10.99
CA ARG A 28 -7.40 -18.99 -10.12
C ARG A 28 -8.65 -18.70 -9.28
N SER A 29 -8.88 -17.45 -8.92
CA SER A 29 -10.08 -17.02 -8.17
C SER A 29 -11.23 -16.52 -9.09
N GLY A 30 -11.13 -16.73 -10.41
CA GLY A 30 -12.16 -16.34 -11.36
C GLY A 30 -12.27 -14.83 -11.59
N ARG A 31 -11.23 -14.06 -11.25
CA ARG A 31 -11.22 -12.59 -11.36
C ARG A 31 -10.33 -12.14 -12.52
N PRO A 32 -10.66 -11.04 -13.20
CA PRO A 32 -9.76 -10.48 -14.20
C PRO A 32 -8.50 -9.89 -13.52
N PRO A 33 -7.32 -9.94 -14.17
CA PRO A 33 -6.10 -9.33 -13.64
C PRO A 33 -6.24 -7.85 -13.27
N SER A 34 -7.08 -7.11 -14.02
CA SER A 34 -7.38 -5.69 -13.76
C SER A 34 -8.13 -5.43 -12.44
N ALA A 35 -8.67 -6.47 -11.80
CA ALA A 35 -9.30 -6.36 -10.49
C ALA A 35 -8.29 -6.21 -9.33
N VAL A 36 -6.98 -6.30 -9.62
CA VAL A 36 -5.93 -6.23 -8.60
C VAL A 36 -4.92 -5.16 -8.95
N ARG A 37 -4.79 -4.18 -8.10
CA ARG A 37 -3.79 -3.11 -8.17
C ARG A 37 -2.50 -3.55 -7.47
N LEU A 38 -1.37 -3.42 -8.17
CA LEU A 38 -0.06 -3.69 -7.59
C LEU A 38 0.57 -2.38 -7.11
N VAL A 39 0.68 -2.20 -5.80
CA VAL A 39 1.45 -1.13 -5.19
C VAL A 39 2.90 -1.59 -5.00
N VAL A 40 3.82 -0.94 -5.69
CA VAL A 40 5.25 -1.21 -5.58
C VAL A 40 5.81 -0.50 -4.35
N VAL A 41 6.26 -1.27 -3.35
CA VAL A 41 6.75 -0.72 -2.07
C VAL A 41 8.22 -0.33 -2.19
N THR A 42 8.49 0.97 -2.15
CA THR A 42 9.79 1.57 -2.48
C THR A 42 10.64 1.99 -1.28
N LYS A 43 10.28 1.52 -0.06
CA LYS A 43 11.08 1.80 1.14
C LYS A 43 12.55 1.41 0.95
N GLY A 44 13.47 2.36 1.23
CA GLY A 44 14.92 2.15 1.06
C GLY A 44 15.38 2.03 -0.41
N VAL A 45 14.53 2.28 -1.40
CA VAL A 45 14.84 2.27 -2.83
C VAL A 45 15.16 3.70 -3.29
N PRO A 46 16.28 3.95 -3.98
CA PRO A 46 16.63 5.29 -4.45
C PRO A 46 15.81 5.70 -5.68
N PRO A 47 15.58 7.02 -5.92
CA PRO A 47 14.77 7.54 -7.01
C PRO A 47 15.11 7.02 -8.41
N PRO A 48 16.40 6.84 -8.82
CA PRO A 48 16.71 6.28 -10.15
C PRO A 48 16.19 4.86 -10.37
N VAL A 49 16.17 4.02 -9.32
CA VAL A 49 15.60 2.66 -9.39
C VAL A 49 14.08 2.70 -9.38
N MET A 50 13.49 3.68 -8.67
CA MET A 50 12.04 3.93 -8.72
C MET A 50 11.60 4.39 -10.11
N GLN A 51 12.40 5.24 -10.78
CA GLN A 51 12.13 5.64 -12.16
C GLN A 51 12.09 4.44 -13.10
N ALA A 52 13.03 3.50 -12.97
CA ALA A 52 13.02 2.27 -13.77
C ALA A 52 11.76 1.42 -13.57
N VAL A 53 11.18 1.43 -12.36
CA VAL A 53 9.89 0.78 -12.07
C VAL A 53 8.74 1.46 -12.82
N LEU A 54 8.72 2.80 -12.85
CA LEU A 54 7.70 3.57 -13.57
C LEU A 54 7.85 3.39 -15.08
N ASP A 55 9.08 3.40 -15.59
CA ASP A 55 9.39 3.17 -17.00
C ASP A 55 8.96 1.76 -17.46
N ALA A 56 8.99 0.79 -16.53
CA ALA A 56 8.49 -0.57 -16.74
C ALA A 56 6.96 -0.69 -16.59
N GLY A 57 6.23 0.42 -16.40
CA GLY A 57 4.77 0.48 -16.41
C GLY A 57 4.10 0.37 -15.04
N ALA A 58 4.83 0.46 -13.94
CA ALA A 58 4.18 0.61 -12.62
C ALA A 58 3.56 2.01 -12.50
N THR A 59 2.41 2.10 -11.87
CA THR A 59 1.67 3.36 -11.68
C THR A 59 1.54 3.75 -10.21
N ASP A 60 1.64 2.77 -9.30
CA ASP A 60 1.34 2.92 -7.88
C ASP A 60 2.57 2.63 -7.03
N LEU A 61 3.00 3.60 -6.24
CA LEU A 61 4.16 3.50 -5.36
C LEU A 61 3.75 3.61 -3.89
N GLY A 62 4.33 2.77 -3.03
CA GLY A 62 4.03 2.73 -1.60
C GLY A 62 5.22 3.07 -0.70
N GLU A 63 5.03 4.04 0.20
CA GLU A 63 6.02 4.40 1.20
C GLU A 63 5.51 4.22 2.63
N ASN A 64 6.38 3.75 3.51
CA ASN A 64 6.03 3.52 4.90
C ASN A 64 6.66 4.50 5.89
N ARG A 65 7.47 5.45 5.42
CA ARG A 65 8.14 6.49 6.22
C ARG A 65 7.93 7.86 5.60
N ALA A 66 7.41 8.79 6.40
CA ALA A 66 7.14 10.16 5.95
C ALA A 66 8.40 10.85 5.40
N GLN A 67 9.54 10.70 6.08
CA GLN A 67 10.80 11.31 5.67
C GLN A 67 11.27 10.77 4.30
N GLU A 68 11.10 9.47 4.05
CA GLU A 68 11.47 8.89 2.76
C GLU A 68 10.59 9.44 1.63
N LEU A 69 9.27 9.48 1.82
CA LEU A 69 8.36 10.04 0.83
C LEU A 69 8.67 11.52 0.52
N LEU A 70 8.85 12.33 1.57
CA LEU A 70 9.15 13.75 1.42
C LEU A 70 10.48 14.03 0.69
N ALA A 71 11.48 13.16 0.88
CA ALA A 71 12.76 13.29 0.18
C ALA A 71 12.67 12.80 -1.27
N LYS A 72 12.02 11.65 -1.50
CA LYS A 72 12.03 10.96 -2.80
C LYS A 72 11.06 11.55 -3.82
N ALA A 73 9.88 12.03 -3.40
CA ALA A 73 8.87 12.50 -4.33
C ALA A 73 9.34 13.68 -5.21
N PRO A 74 10.03 14.72 -4.67
CA PRO A 74 10.59 15.79 -5.51
C PRO A 74 11.70 15.31 -6.45
N GLU A 75 12.60 14.44 -5.98
CA GLU A 75 13.68 13.90 -6.80
C GLU A 75 13.12 13.05 -7.96
N LEU A 76 12.12 12.22 -7.67
CA LEU A 76 11.46 11.39 -8.68
C LEU A 76 10.72 12.25 -9.71
N ALA A 77 10.04 13.31 -9.27
CA ALA A 77 9.38 14.26 -10.16
C ALA A 77 10.37 14.97 -11.10
N ALA A 78 11.57 15.31 -10.61
CA ALA A 78 12.61 15.90 -11.42
C ALA A 78 13.14 14.93 -12.49
N LEU A 79 13.33 13.65 -12.14
CA LEU A 79 13.73 12.61 -13.10
C LEU A 79 12.64 12.36 -14.14
N SER A 80 11.38 12.28 -13.72
CA SER A 80 10.23 12.05 -14.61
C SER A 80 9.99 13.23 -15.57
N GLY A 81 10.34 14.46 -15.18
CA GLY A 81 10.21 15.66 -16.02
C GLY A 81 11.05 15.63 -17.30
N GLU A 82 12.06 14.77 -17.37
CA GLU A 82 12.88 14.52 -18.56
C GLU A 82 12.26 13.47 -19.51
N ALA A 83 11.22 12.78 -19.08
CA ALA A 83 10.54 11.75 -19.86
C ALA A 83 9.55 12.37 -20.88
N PRO A 84 9.33 11.73 -22.05
CA PRO A 84 8.40 12.24 -23.07
C PRO A 84 6.94 12.33 -22.60
N ASN A 85 6.57 11.60 -21.55
CA ASN A 85 5.24 11.62 -20.93
C ASN A 85 5.37 11.38 -19.41
N PRO A 86 5.64 12.43 -18.62
CA PRO A 86 5.88 12.29 -17.19
C PRO A 86 4.57 11.99 -16.45
N ALA A 87 4.29 10.70 -16.27
CA ALA A 87 3.18 10.28 -15.44
C ALA A 87 3.61 10.37 -13.96
N ARG A 88 2.94 11.24 -13.18
CA ARG A 88 3.09 11.24 -11.72
C ARG A 88 2.59 9.91 -11.17
N PRO A 89 3.37 9.20 -10.35
CA PRO A 89 2.87 7.99 -9.70
C PRO A 89 1.75 8.31 -8.71
N THR A 90 0.83 7.37 -8.53
CA THR A 90 -0.11 7.38 -7.41
C THR A 90 0.65 7.00 -6.14
N TRP A 91 0.72 7.93 -5.18
CA TRP A 91 1.42 7.71 -3.92
C TRP A 91 0.51 7.11 -2.85
N HIS A 92 0.88 5.94 -2.36
CA HIS A 92 0.24 5.28 -1.23
C HIS A 92 1.09 5.43 0.03
N PHE A 93 0.50 5.95 1.11
CA PHE A 93 1.14 5.88 2.41
C PHE A 93 0.66 4.63 3.16
N ILE A 94 1.59 3.70 3.42
CA ILE A 94 1.27 2.35 3.91
C ILE A 94 1.89 2.03 5.28
N GLY A 95 2.52 3.01 5.93
CA GLY A 95 3.18 2.83 7.23
C GLY A 95 2.44 3.50 8.37
N ARG A 96 2.82 3.19 9.61
CA ARG A 96 2.23 3.83 10.79
C ARG A 96 2.45 5.34 10.75
N LEU A 97 1.35 6.10 10.69
CA LEU A 97 1.39 7.55 10.50
C LEU A 97 1.30 8.32 11.82
N GLN A 98 2.26 9.22 12.02
CA GLN A 98 2.19 10.21 13.09
C GLN A 98 1.41 11.45 12.62
N ARG A 99 0.49 11.95 13.46
CA ARG A 99 -0.37 13.11 13.14
C ARG A 99 0.40 14.35 12.69
N ASN A 100 1.56 14.62 13.31
CA ASN A 100 2.41 15.78 12.97
C ASN A 100 3.06 15.69 11.57
N LYS A 101 3.00 14.55 10.89
CA LYS A 101 3.52 14.37 9.53
C LYS A 101 2.46 14.58 8.45
N VAL A 102 1.18 14.55 8.80
CA VAL A 102 0.07 14.64 7.86
C VAL A 102 0.15 15.91 7.01
N ALA A 103 0.38 17.08 7.61
CA ALA A 103 0.41 18.35 6.89
C ALA A 103 1.45 18.38 5.76
N ALA A 104 2.63 17.78 5.98
CA ALA A 104 3.69 17.72 4.97
C ALA A 104 3.41 16.70 3.87
N LEU A 105 2.71 15.62 4.20
CA LEU A 105 2.39 14.53 3.28
C LEU A 105 1.12 14.79 2.45
N ALA A 106 0.19 15.60 2.94
CA ALA A 106 -1.11 15.85 2.32
C ALA A 106 -1.03 16.27 0.83
N PRO A 107 -0.06 17.06 0.38
CA PRO A 107 0.06 17.40 -1.04
C PRO A 107 0.57 16.25 -1.93
N LEU A 108 1.08 15.18 -1.35
CA LEU A 108 1.77 14.09 -2.06
C LEU A 108 0.95 12.80 -2.11
N VAL A 109 0.26 12.46 -1.01
CA VAL A 109 -0.38 11.16 -0.84
C VAL A 109 -1.76 11.14 -1.48
N ASP A 110 -1.97 10.18 -2.38
CA ASP A 110 -3.25 9.95 -3.06
C ASP A 110 -4.13 8.97 -2.28
N LEU A 111 -3.54 7.94 -1.64
CA LEU A 111 -4.28 6.97 -0.82
C LEU A 111 -3.56 6.68 0.50
N TRP A 112 -4.25 6.96 1.61
CA TRP A 112 -3.77 6.70 2.97
C TRP A 112 -4.28 5.34 3.43
N GLN A 113 -3.42 4.32 3.45
CA GLN A 113 -3.85 2.94 3.70
C GLN A 113 -3.80 2.51 5.17
N SER A 114 -3.21 3.33 6.06
CA SER A 114 -2.93 2.94 7.46
C SER A 114 -3.65 3.83 8.47
N VAL A 115 -4.96 4.07 8.25
CA VAL A 115 -5.75 4.87 9.17
C VAL A 115 -6.38 3.98 10.24
N ASP A 116 -5.75 3.94 11.42
CA ASP A 116 -6.06 3.03 12.52
C ASP A 116 -6.87 3.66 13.65
N ARG A 117 -7.23 4.96 13.56
CA ARG A 117 -7.97 5.70 14.59
C ARG A 117 -8.59 6.98 14.06
N LEU A 118 -9.68 7.39 14.68
CA LEU A 118 -10.47 8.55 14.25
C LEU A 118 -9.67 9.87 14.28
N GLU A 119 -8.85 10.10 15.32
CA GLU A 119 -8.06 11.33 15.46
C GLU A 119 -7.03 11.52 14.35
N LEU A 120 -6.52 10.42 13.79
CA LEU A 120 -5.66 10.47 12.60
C LEU A 120 -6.47 10.86 11.38
N GLY A 121 -7.64 10.23 11.17
CA GLY A 121 -8.55 10.58 10.08
C GLY A 121 -8.98 12.05 10.11
N GLN A 122 -9.39 12.56 11.27
CA GLN A 122 -9.73 13.98 11.45
C GLN A 122 -8.55 14.91 11.11
N THR A 123 -7.31 14.49 11.45
CA THR A 123 -6.12 15.26 11.09
C THR A 123 -5.89 15.25 9.56
N ILE A 124 -6.12 14.12 8.89
CA ILE A 124 -6.04 14.01 7.42
C ILE A 124 -7.13 14.88 6.79
N ALA A 125 -8.38 14.76 7.22
CA ALA A 125 -9.50 15.54 6.70
C ALA A 125 -9.27 17.06 6.80
N GLY A 126 -8.68 17.51 7.91
CA GLY A 126 -8.34 18.93 8.10
C GLY A 126 -7.20 19.44 7.21
N ARG A 127 -6.43 18.56 6.54
CA ARG A 127 -5.32 18.92 5.65
C ARG A 127 -5.56 18.55 4.19
N ALA A 128 -6.36 17.53 3.96
CA ALA A 128 -6.75 17.02 2.66
C ALA A 128 -8.23 16.62 2.69
N PRO A 129 -9.17 17.57 2.63
CA PRO A 129 -10.61 17.29 2.62
C PRO A 129 -10.95 16.35 1.45
N GLY A 130 -11.77 15.33 1.70
CA GLY A 130 -12.16 14.35 0.69
C GLY A 130 -11.08 13.31 0.35
N ALA A 131 -9.94 13.31 1.06
CA ALA A 131 -8.88 12.35 0.78
C ALA A 131 -9.36 10.89 0.86
N ALA A 132 -8.86 10.06 -0.06
CA ALA A 132 -9.09 8.62 -0.08
C ALA A 132 -8.29 7.93 1.04
N VAL A 133 -8.97 7.10 1.81
CA VAL A 133 -8.38 6.38 2.94
C VAL A 133 -8.84 4.93 2.98
N LEU A 134 -7.98 4.05 3.54
CA LEU A 134 -8.38 2.71 3.99
C LEU A 134 -8.27 2.67 5.51
N ALA A 135 -9.26 2.04 6.15
CA ALA A 135 -9.20 1.78 7.59
C ALA A 135 -8.30 0.56 7.84
N GLU A 136 -7.32 0.71 8.73
CA GLU A 136 -6.42 -0.40 9.11
C GLU A 136 -7.09 -1.25 10.18
N VAL A 137 -7.24 -2.55 9.89
CA VAL A 137 -7.89 -3.54 10.77
C VAL A 137 -6.89 -4.60 11.20
N ASN A 138 -6.84 -4.87 12.48
CA ASN A 138 -6.04 -5.92 13.09
C ASN A 138 -6.84 -7.24 13.16
N VAL A 139 -6.98 -7.90 12.03
CA VAL A 139 -7.73 -9.18 11.93
C VAL A 139 -7.05 -10.37 12.62
N ALA A 140 -5.80 -10.22 13.05
CA ALA A 140 -5.03 -11.28 13.69
C ALA A 140 -5.14 -11.25 15.22
N ASP A 141 -5.83 -10.25 15.79
CA ASP A 141 -5.90 -9.97 17.24
C ASP A 141 -4.51 -9.99 17.92
N ASP A 142 -3.52 -9.40 17.24
CA ASP A 142 -2.15 -9.29 17.72
C ASP A 142 -1.95 -7.92 18.37
N PRO A 143 -1.84 -7.84 19.71
CA PRO A 143 -1.74 -6.56 20.42
C PRO A 143 -0.47 -5.76 20.07
N ALA A 144 0.52 -6.38 19.43
CA ALA A 144 1.71 -5.70 18.95
C ALA A 144 1.51 -4.97 17.60
N LYS A 145 0.36 -5.17 16.94
CA LYS A 145 0.05 -4.60 15.63
C LYS A 145 -0.84 -3.38 15.71
N ALA A 146 -0.72 -2.52 14.70
CA ALA A 146 -1.66 -1.43 14.48
C ALA A 146 -2.98 -1.95 13.86
N GLY A 147 -3.97 -1.07 13.82
CA GLY A 147 -5.30 -1.37 13.33
C GLY A 147 -6.32 -1.51 14.45
N VAL A 148 -7.57 -1.18 14.16
CA VAL A 148 -8.68 -1.42 15.08
C VAL A 148 -9.07 -2.90 15.08
N ALA A 149 -9.72 -3.35 16.15
CA ALA A 149 -10.33 -4.69 16.15
C ALA A 149 -11.43 -4.77 15.05
N PRO A 150 -11.69 -5.97 14.49
CA PRO A 150 -12.73 -6.13 13.47
C PRO A 150 -14.10 -5.58 13.89
N ASP A 151 -14.47 -5.74 15.15
CA ASP A 151 -15.74 -5.27 15.71
C ASP A 151 -15.82 -3.73 15.81
N ASP A 152 -14.67 -3.05 15.90
CA ASP A 152 -14.59 -1.58 15.97
C ASP A 152 -14.48 -0.94 14.56
N ALA A 153 -14.24 -1.73 13.53
CA ALA A 153 -14.05 -1.22 12.17
C ALA A 153 -15.28 -0.46 11.62
N PRO A 154 -16.53 -0.90 11.84
CA PRO A 154 -17.71 -0.13 11.41
C PRO A 154 -17.75 1.27 12.00
N ALA A 155 -17.50 1.41 13.30
CA ALA A 155 -17.49 2.70 13.99
C ALA A 155 -16.37 3.62 13.49
N LEU A 156 -15.18 3.07 13.19
CA LEU A 156 -14.08 3.82 12.59
C LEU A 156 -14.46 4.31 11.18
N VAL A 157 -15.00 3.44 10.33
CA VAL A 157 -15.43 3.77 8.96
C VAL A 157 -16.46 4.91 8.96
N ASP A 158 -17.48 4.82 9.81
CA ASP A 158 -18.52 5.84 9.93
C ASP A 158 -17.94 7.16 10.46
N GLY A 159 -17.04 7.10 11.43
CA GLY A 159 -16.34 8.28 11.95
C GLY A 159 -15.47 8.96 10.90
N LEU A 160 -14.74 8.20 10.08
CA LEU A 160 -13.92 8.72 9.00
C LEU A 160 -14.76 9.36 7.88
N ARG A 161 -15.88 8.74 7.49
CA ARG A 161 -16.86 9.31 6.56
C ARG A 161 -17.47 10.62 7.10
N SER A 162 -17.85 10.63 8.39
CA SER A 162 -18.38 11.82 9.06
C SER A 162 -17.35 12.95 9.17
N ALA A 163 -16.06 12.63 9.20
CA ALA A 163 -14.98 13.62 9.15
C ALA A 163 -14.75 14.18 7.73
N GLY A 164 -15.46 13.70 6.70
CA GLY A 164 -15.38 14.19 5.32
C GLY A 164 -14.31 13.49 4.48
N LEU A 165 -13.91 12.26 4.83
CA LEU A 165 -12.99 11.45 4.05
C LEU A 165 -13.74 10.47 3.12
N SER A 166 -13.13 10.12 1.98
CA SER A 166 -13.54 8.98 1.16
C SER A 166 -12.95 7.71 1.76
N VAL A 167 -13.81 6.90 2.41
CA VAL A 167 -13.37 5.59 2.92
C VAL A 167 -13.62 4.55 1.85
N ASP A 168 -12.56 4.22 1.11
CA ASP A 168 -12.66 3.36 -0.07
C ASP A 168 -12.56 1.88 0.29
N GLY A 169 -11.97 1.53 1.45
CA GLY A 169 -11.78 0.15 1.81
C GLY A 169 -11.10 -0.10 3.16
N LEU A 170 -10.63 -1.33 3.32
CA LEU A 170 -9.91 -1.81 4.49
C LEU A 170 -8.47 -2.22 4.13
N MET A 171 -7.59 -2.17 5.13
CA MET A 171 -6.21 -2.67 5.01
C MET A 171 -5.84 -3.54 6.20
N THR A 172 -5.02 -4.56 5.97
CA THR A 172 -4.42 -5.34 7.05
C THR A 172 -2.99 -5.77 6.76
N ILE A 173 -2.27 -6.10 7.83
CA ILE A 173 -0.97 -6.77 7.80
C ILE A 173 -1.10 -8.02 8.69
N PRO A 174 -1.14 -9.25 8.13
CA PRO A 174 -1.35 -10.46 8.89
C PRO A 174 -0.19 -10.76 9.86
N ALA A 175 -0.41 -11.63 10.83
CA ALA A 175 0.62 -12.07 11.76
C ALA A 175 1.72 -12.85 11.02
N ALA A 176 2.98 -12.52 11.30
CA ALA A 176 4.10 -13.23 10.71
C ALA A 176 4.17 -14.69 11.22
N GLY A 177 4.54 -15.62 10.33
CA GLY A 177 4.74 -17.02 10.69
C GLY A 177 3.45 -17.84 10.92
N ARG A 178 2.29 -17.30 10.57
CA ARG A 178 1.00 -18.00 10.54
C ARG A 178 0.48 -18.09 9.12
N ASP A 179 -0.44 -19.03 8.86
CA ASP A 179 -1.19 -19.05 7.62
C ASP A 179 -1.98 -17.72 7.51
N PRO A 180 -1.75 -16.90 6.45
CA PRO A 180 -2.44 -15.64 6.31
C PRO A 180 -3.88 -15.78 5.78
N ARG A 181 -4.25 -16.93 5.20
CA ARG A 181 -5.52 -17.15 4.51
C ARG A 181 -6.74 -16.81 5.38
N PRO A 182 -6.85 -17.29 6.65
CA PRO A 182 -8.00 -16.94 7.49
C PRO A 182 -8.13 -15.44 7.76
N ALA A 183 -6.99 -14.74 7.93
CA ALA A 183 -6.97 -13.31 8.16
C ALA A 183 -7.39 -12.52 6.90
N PHE A 184 -6.98 -12.97 5.72
CA PHE A 184 -7.36 -12.34 4.45
C PHE A 184 -8.84 -12.55 4.14
N ALA A 185 -9.36 -13.78 4.30
CA ALA A 185 -10.78 -14.06 4.15
C ALA A 185 -11.64 -13.19 5.08
N ALA A 186 -11.25 -13.10 6.36
CA ALA A 186 -11.97 -12.28 7.34
C ALA A 186 -11.99 -10.78 6.98
N LEU A 187 -10.89 -10.24 6.44
CA LEU A 187 -10.86 -8.85 5.97
C LEU A 187 -11.76 -8.62 4.77
N ALA A 188 -11.72 -9.53 3.79
CA ALA A 188 -12.55 -9.45 2.58
C ALA A 188 -14.04 -9.51 2.93
N GLU A 189 -14.46 -10.44 3.79
CA GLU A 189 -15.82 -10.54 4.30
C GLU A 189 -16.26 -9.28 5.06
N LEU A 190 -15.36 -8.69 5.85
CA LEU A 190 -15.66 -7.46 6.58
C LEU A 190 -15.85 -6.29 5.62
N ALA A 191 -15.01 -6.16 4.60
CA ALA A 191 -15.15 -5.12 3.58
C ALA A 191 -16.47 -5.25 2.81
N ASP A 192 -16.84 -6.47 2.42
CA ASP A 192 -18.14 -6.76 1.75
C ASP A 192 -19.32 -6.35 2.63
N ARG A 193 -19.34 -6.75 3.92
CA ARG A 193 -20.39 -6.35 4.86
C ARG A 193 -20.52 -4.84 5.03
N LEU A 194 -19.41 -4.09 4.91
CA LEU A 194 -19.39 -2.63 5.03
C LEU A 194 -19.63 -1.91 3.70
N GLY A 195 -19.84 -2.65 2.60
CA GLY A 195 -20.03 -2.10 1.25
C GLY A 195 -18.80 -1.33 0.77
N LEU A 196 -17.60 -1.80 1.12
CA LEU A 196 -16.32 -1.21 0.74
C LEU A 196 -15.68 -1.96 -0.42
N ALA A 197 -15.19 -1.23 -1.42
CA ALA A 197 -14.68 -1.82 -2.65
C ALA A 197 -13.22 -2.29 -2.56
N GLU A 198 -12.40 -1.58 -1.77
CA GLU A 198 -10.97 -1.84 -1.74
C GLU A 198 -10.54 -2.70 -0.54
N VAL A 199 -9.79 -3.76 -0.82
CA VAL A 199 -9.21 -4.66 0.17
C VAL A 199 -7.71 -4.73 -0.03
N SER A 200 -6.96 -3.98 0.80
CA SER A 200 -5.50 -3.93 0.73
C SER A 200 -4.88 -4.93 1.68
N MET A 201 -4.35 -6.01 1.15
CA MET A 201 -3.68 -7.08 1.88
C MET A 201 -2.72 -7.83 0.98
N GLY A 202 -1.79 -8.60 1.56
CA GLY A 202 -0.77 -9.33 0.81
C GLY A 202 0.50 -8.51 0.54
N MET A 203 1.63 -9.16 0.81
CA MET A 203 2.98 -8.66 0.61
C MET A 203 3.82 -9.70 -0.14
N SER A 204 5.14 -9.48 -0.26
CA SER A 204 6.04 -10.31 -1.08
C SER A 204 5.98 -11.82 -0.83
N ASP A 205 5.57 -12.26 0.36
CA ASP A 205 5.55 -13.69 0.73
C ASP A 205 4.16 -14.33 0.57
N ASP A 206 3.09 -13.51 0.51
CA ASP A 206 1.71 -13.97 0.65
C ASP A 206 0.71 -13.28 -0.30
N TYR A 207 1.19 -12.43 -1.25
CA TYR A 207 0.29 -11.67 -2.13
C TYR A 207 -0.57 -12.56 -3.03
N GLU A 208 -0.10 -13.73 -3.46
CA GLU A 208 -0.91 -14.64 -4.28
C GLU A 208 -2.08 -15.19 -3.49
N VAL A 209 -1.83 -15.63 -2.24
CA VAL A 209 -2.90 -16.05 -1.31
C VAL A 209 -3.87 -14.91 -1.05
N ALA A 210 -3.36 -13.67 -0.86
CA ALA A 210 -4.21 -12.50 -0.68
C ALA A 210 -5.12 -12.25 -1.90
N VAL A 211 -4.59 -12.39 -3.13
CA VAL A 211 -5.40 -12.25 -4.35
C VAL A 211 -6.47 -13.33 -4.41
N GLU A 212 -6.15 -14.58 -4.10
CA GLU A 212 -7.13 -15.68 -4.05
C GLU A 212 -8.24 -15.42 -3.03
N GLU A 213 -7.93 -14.75 -1.91
CA GLU A 213 -8.90 -14.37 -0.87
C GLU A 213 -9.57 -13.00 -1.09
N GLY A 214 -9.45 -12.42 -2.29
CA GLY A 214 -10.21 -11.24 -2.66
C GLY A 214 -9.48 -9.90 -2.56
N ALA A 215 -8.15 -9.86 -2.37
CA ALA A 215 -7.42 -8.59 -2.40
C ALA A 215 -7.68 -7.83 -3.70
N THR A 216 -7.94 -6.53 -3.60
CA THR A 216 -7.98 -5.57 -4.72
C THR A 216 -6.68 -4.78 -4.81
N ILE A 217 -5.91 -4.72 -3.72
CA ILE A 217 -4.62 -4.06 -3.64
C ILE A 217 -3.61 -5.01 -2.98
N VAL A 218 -2.49 -5.27 -3.66
CA VAL A 218 -1.34 -5.98 -3.08
C VAL A 218 -0.13 -5.04 -2.98
N ARG A 219 0.73 -5.21 -1.95
CA ARG A 219 1.85 -4.31 -1.64
C ARG A 219 3.18 -5.06 -1.69
N VAL A 220 3.89 -5.00 -2.81
CA VAL A 220 5.06 -5.84 -3.06
C VAL A 220 6.33 -5.00 -3.18
N GLY A 221 7.34 -5.34 -2.41
CA GLY A 221 8.66 -4.69 -2.44
C GLY A 221 9.81 -5.67 -2.64
N ARG A 222 10.02 -6.59 -1.68
CA ARG A 222 11.15 -7.53 -1.70
C ARG A 222 11.20 -8.44 -2.93
N ALA A 223 10.07 -8.85 -3.46
CA ALA A 223 10.03 -9.68 -4.66
C ALA A 223 10.56 -8.93 -5.90
N ILE A 224 10.45 -7.59 -5.91
CA ILE A 224 10.92 -6.73 -7.01
C ILE A 224 12.37 -6.30 -6.77
N PHE A 225 12.67 -5.74 -5.58
CA PHE A 225 13.97 -5.09 -5.31
C PHE A 225 14.97 -5.97 -4.56
N GLY A 226 14.57 -7.18 -4.14
CA GLY A 226 15.37 -7.96 -3.22
C GLY A 226 15.32 -7.45 -1.77
N PRO A 227 16.15 -8.00 -0.86
CA PRO A 227 16.22 -7.53 0.52
C PRO A 227 16.81 -6.12 0.55
N THR A 228 16.01 -5.13 0.92
CA THR A 228 16.48 -3.77 1.17
C THR A 228 17.17 -3.68 2.53
N SER A 229 18.27 -2.95 2.64
CA SER A 229 18.92 -2.68 3.92
C SER A 229 17.91 -2.02 4.87
N LYS A 230 17.87 -2.51 6.13
CA LYS A 230 17.16 -1.78 7.19
C LYS A 230 17.86 -0.44 7.32
N GLY A 231 17.26 0.64 6.87
CA GLY A 231 17.71 1.97 7.19
C GLY A 231 17.79 2.15 8.72
N PRO A 232 18.56 3.13 9.23
CA PRO A 232 18.70 3.36 10.66
C PRO A 232 17.33 3.49 11.32
N ARG A 233 17.21 2.85 12.52
CA ARG A 233 16.00 2.87 13.35
C ARG A 233 15.72 4.25 13.89
#